data_c19d4c5ebee830a8cecdc7a435c07b06
#
_entry.id   c19d4c5ebee830a8cecdc7a435c07b06
#
_cell.length_a   1.000
_cell.length_b   1.000
_cell.length_c   1.000
_cell.angle_alpha   90.00
_cell.angle_beta   90.00
_cell.angle_gamma   90.00
#
_symmetry.space_group_name_H-M   'P 1'
#
loop_
_entity.id
_entity.type
_entity.pdbx_description
1 polymer ?
#
loop_
_entity_poly.entity_id
_entity_poly.type
_entity_poly.pdbx_seq_one_letter_code
_entity_poly.pdbx_strand_id
1 'polypeptide(L)'
;MRNNPLFGPAIAIISSIGFFVISLMTWYTIDLSKITVGAKFAAQYAKQADFATSANAWEPWGINSDLLMFAVIVGGIVLSVMLIVGGAKAIPQAAGLLGLGVVGTLLVLLHILSGPQPSEIVSVEPIAWLGALSAIGIVVGGYLSFDYAQHGAEPKPSSVTRSEPASAASRSGLWDDQDFR
;
A
#
# COMPACT_ATOMS: atom_id res chain seq x y z
N MET A 1 11.88 -15.03 0.09
CA MET A 1 11.13 -13.84 -0.32
C MET A 1 11.39 -12.62 0.58
N ARG A 2 11.84 -12.81 1.81
CA ARG A 2 12.10 -11.74 2.81
C ARG A 2 13.24 -10.76 2.47
N ASN A 3 14.08 -11.05 1.49
CA ASN A 3 15.30 -10.28 1.22
C ASN A 3 15.21 -9.32 0.02
N ASN A 4 14.03 -9.14 -0.57
CA ASN A 4 13.90 -8.23 -1.71
C ASN A 4 13.26 -6.91 -1.26
N PRO A 5 14.03 -5.80 -1.25
CA PRO A 5 13.55 -4.48 -0.81
C PRO A 5 12.41 -3.92 -1.68
N LEU A 6 12.24 -4.44 -2.88
CA LEU A 6 11.24 -3.96 -3.84
C LEU A 6 9.88 -4.63 -3.69
N PHE A 7 9.80 -5.75 -2.94
CA PHE A 7 8.59 -6.56 -2.90
C PHE A 7 7.42 -5.84 -2.22
N GLY A 8 7.65 -5.23 -1.05
CA GLY A 8 6.63 -4.45 -0.35
C GLY A 8 6.11 -3.26 -1.16
N PRO A 9 7.00 -2.35 -1.63
CA PRO A 9 6.58 -1.21 -2.46
C PRO A 9 5.86 -1.62 -3.75
N ALA A 10 6.29 -2.70 -4.42
CA ALA A 10 5.64 -3.19 -5.63
C ALA A 10 4.20 -3.65 -5.37
N ILE A 11 3.97 -4.40 -4.29
CA ILE A 11 2.61 -4.79 -3.87
C ILE A 11 1.75 -3.55 -3.63
N ALA A 12 2.27 -2.56 -2.90
CA ALA A 12 1.52 -1.35 -2.60
C ALA A 12 1.17 -0.55 -3.86
N ILE A 13 2.08 -0.43 -4.84
CA ILE A 13 1.79 0.24 -6.12
C ILE A 13 0.68 -0.49 -6.88
N ILE A 14 0.81 -1.81 -7.04
CA ILE A 14 -0.19 -2.61 -7.76
C ILE A 14 -1.55 -2.49 -7.07
N SER A 15 -1.57 -2.55 -5.74
CA SER A 15 -2.79 -2.42 -4.94
C SER A 15 -3.40 -1.02 -5.03
N SER A 16 -2.59 0.05 -5.04
CA SER A 16 -3.07 1.42 -5.21
C SER A 16 -3.68 1.65 -6.59
N ILE A 17 -3.05 1.13 -7.65
CA ILE A 17 -3.58 1.19 -9.01
C ILE A 17 -4.87 0.36 -9.11
N GLY A 18 -4.87 -0.85 -8.56
CA GLY A 18 -6.06 -1.70 -8.49
C GLY A 18 -7.20 -1.02 -7.76
N PHE A 19 -6.93 -0.39 -6.62
CA PHE A 19 -7.91 0.37 -5.86
C PHE A 19 -8.49 1.53 -6.67
N PHE A 20 -7.64 2.29 -7.39
CA PHE A 20 -8.10 3.36 -8.27
C PHE A 20 -9.06 2.84 -9.36
N VAL A 21 -8.67 1.79 -10.07
CA VAL A 21 -9.52 1.21 -11.13
C VAL A 21 -10.85 0.70 -10.57
N ILE A 22 -10.82 -0.02 -9.45
CA ILE A 22 -12.00 -0.56 -8.80
C ILE A 22 -12.90 0.56 -8.27
N SER A 23 -12.33 1.68 -7.79
CA SER A 23 -13.11 2.82 -7.28
C SER A 23 -13.95 3.52 -8.36
N LEU A 24 -13.60 3.37 -9.64
CA LEU A 24 -14.35 3.89 -10.77
C LEU A 24 -15.50 2.95 -11.23
N MET A 25 -15.53 1.72 -10.70
CA MET A 25 -16.57 0.75 -11.03
C MET A 25 -17.81 0.98 -10.15
N THR A 26 -18.92 0.36 -10.51
CA THR A 26 -20.18 0.45 -9.75
C THR A 26 -20.05 -0.25 -8.40
N TRP A 27 -20.20 0.50 -7.31
CA TRP A 27 -20.18 -0.01 -5.94
C TRP A 27 -21.56 -0.21 -5.35
N TYR A 28 -22.52 0.55 -5.83
CA TYR A 28 -23.90 0.55 -5.33
C TYR A 28 -24.87 0.49 -6.49
N THR A 29 -25.94 -0.26 -6.29
CA THR A 29 -27.08 -0.30 -7.21
C THR A 29 -28.38 -0.09 -6.46
N ILE A 30 -29.35 0.60 -7.09
CA ILE A 30 -30.69 0.81 -6.56
C ILE A 30 -31.62 -0.21 -7.21
N ASP A 31 -32.22 -1.06 -6.39
CA ASP A 31 -33.23 -2.01 -6.80
C ASP A 31 -34.63 -1.40 -6.66
N LEU A 32 -35.10 -0.75 -7.72
CA LEU A 32 -36.40 -0.13 -7.77
C LEU A 32 -37.56 -1.14 -7.66
N SER A 33 -37.33 -2.44 -7.85
CA SER A 33 -38.35 -3.48 -7.72
C SER A 33 -38.81 -3.69 -6.28
N LYS A 34 -37.97 -3.31 -5.31
CA LYS A 34 -38.25 -3.39 -3.87
C LYS A 34 -39.17 -2.27 -3.37
N ILE A 35 -39.44 -1.25 -4.20
CA ILE A 35 -40.35 -0.17 -3.83
C ILE A 35 -41.80 -0.66 -4.02
N THR A 36 -42.42 -1.05 -2.92
CA THR A 36 -43.74 -1.71 -2.90
C THR A 36 -44.91 -0.82 -3.36
N VAL A 37 -44.79 0.49 -3.23
CA VAL A 37 -45.86 1.45 -3.61
C VAL A 37 -45.39 2.28 -4.80
N GLY A 38 -46.01 2.04 -5.94
CA GLY A 38 -45.71 2.83 -7.16
C GLY A 38 -44.47 2.36 -7.93
N ALA A 39 -43.93 1.12 -7.69
CA ALA A 39 -42.73 0.60 -8.33
C ALA A 39 -42.72 0.75 -9.86
N LYS A 40 -43.89 0.56 -10.53
CA LYS A 40 -44.01 0.77 -11.97
C LYS A 40 -43.87 2.24 -12.34
N PHE A 41 -44.46 3.16 -11.55
CA PHE A 41 -44.30 4.59 -11.74
C PHE A 41 -42.88 5.05 -11.43
N ALA A 42 -42.28 4.60 -10.30
CA ALA A 42 -40.93 4.93 -9.93
C ALA A 42 -39.92 4.48 -11.00
N ALA A 43 -40.05 3.26 -11.53
CA ALA A 43 -39.20 2.73 -12.58
C ALA A 43 -39.35 3.50 -13.90
N GLN A 44 -40.58 3.93 -14.22
CA GLN A 44 -40.87 4.71 -15.42
C GLN A 44 -40.38 6.16 -15.30
N TYR A 45 -40.52 6.78 -14.11
CA TYR A 45 -39.93 8.07 -13.80
C TYR A 45 -38.43 8.07 -13.78
N ALA A 46 -37.79 7.03 -13.19
CA ALA A 46 -36.35 6.89 -13.18
C ALA A 46 -35.77 6.79 -14.59
N LYS A 47 -36.45 6.06 -15.50
CA LYS A 47 -36.04 5.98 -16.90
C LYS A 47 -36.26 7.31 -17.66
N GLN A 48 -37.31 8.04 -17.34
CA GLN A 48 -37.62 9.35 -18.01
C GLN A 48 -36.74 10.48 -17.45
N ALA A 49 -36.36 10.43 -16.18
CA ALA A 49 -35.62 11.48 -15.51
C ALA A 49 -34.08 11.22 -15.52
N ASP A 50 -33.63 10.18 -16.23
CA ASP A 50 -32.22 9.78 -16.28
C ASP A 50 -31.57 9.64 -14.87
N PHE A 51 -32.37 9.13 -13.92
CA PHE A 51 -31.90 8.92 -12.55
C PHE A 51 -30.83 7.86 -12.57
N ALA A 52 -29.63 8.21 -12.06
CA ALA A 52 -28.56 7.27 -11.84
C ALA A 52 -29.04 6.18 -10.86
N THR A 53 -29.21 4.95 -11.35
CA THR A 53 -29.54 3.77 -10.54
C THR A 53 -28.31 3.05 -10.02
N SER A 54 -27.14 3.56 -10.33
CA SER A 54 -25.85 3.01 -9.90
C SER A 54 -24.91 4.15 -9.51
N ALA A 55 -24.04 3.89 -8.55
CA ALA A 55 -23.02 4.83 -8.12
C ALA A 55 -21.67 4.12 -7.95
N ASN A 56 -20.59 4.84 -8.22
CA ASN A 56 -19.23 4.42 -7.95
C ASN A 56 -18.77 4.92 -6.57
N ALA A 57 -17.52 4.64 -6.21
CA ALA A 57 -16.97 5.04 -4.91
C ALA A 57 -16.80 6.57 -4.74
N TRP A 58 -16.85 7.35 -5.84
CA TRP A 58 -16.60 8.79 -5.87
C TRP A 58 -17.87 9.63 -5.82
N GLU A 59 -19.02 9.00 -6.00
CA GLU A 59 -20.28 9.71 -5.95
C GLU A 59 -20.73 9.95 -4.50
N PRO A 60 -21.22 11.17 -4.17
CA PRO A 60 -21.51 11.58 -2.78
C PRO A 60 -22.83 10.98 -2.27
N TRP A 61 -22.89 9.66 -2.14
CA TRP A 61 -24.05 8.95 -1.60
C TRP A 61 -23.97 8.72 -0.09
N GLY A 62 -23.15 9.48 0.62
CA GLY A 62 -23.00 9.32 2.05
C GLY A 62 -21.86 10.16 2.61
N ILE A 63 -20.74 9.52 2.93
CA ILE A 63 -19.57 10.23 3.45
C ILE A 63 -18.78 10.83 2.29
N ASN A 64 -18.65 12.16 2.29
CA ASN A 64 -17.79 12.84 1.33
C ASN A 64 -16.32 12.62 1.70
N SER A 65 -15.76 11.54 1.18
CA SER A 65 -14.40 11.08 1.49
C SER A 65 -13.48 11.06 0.26
N ASP A 66 -13.92 11.67 -0.85
CA ASP A 66 -13.21 11.66 -2.12
C ASP A 66 -11.77 12.12 -1.99
N LEU A 67 -11.55 13.21 -1.25
CA LEU A 67 -10.20 13.74 -1.00
C LEU A 67 -9.33 12.72 -0.25
N LEU A 68 -9.89 12.00 0.72
CA LEU A 68 -9.16 10.99 1.49
C LEU A 68 -8.88 9.76 0.64
N MET A 69 -9.83 9.29 -0.16
CA MET A 69 -9.62 8.19 -1.10
C MET A 69 -8.53 8.54 -2.11
N PHE A 70 -8.59 9.74 -2.67
CA PHE A 70 -7.55 10.24 -3.57
C PHE A 70 -6.18 10.28 -2.89
N ALA A 71 -6.11 10.80 -1.65
CA ALA A 71 -4.89 10.85 -0.87
C ALA A 71 -4.33 9.43 -0.60
N VAL A 72 -5.18 8.43 -0.34
CA VAL A 72 -4.76 7.02 -0.16
C VAL A 72 -4.14 6.47 -1.44
N ILE A 73 -4.79 6.68 -2.59
CA ILE A 73 -4.32 6.18 -3.88
C ILE A 73 -2.98 6.83 -4.27
N VAL A 74 -2.96 8.16 -4.33
CA VAL A 74 -1.78 8.92 -4.75
C VAL A 74 -0.65 8.78 -3.74
N GLY A 75 -0.96 8.89 -2.44
CA GLY A 75 0.00 8.71 -1.36
C GLY A 75 0.61 7.32 -1.35
N GLY A 76 -0.19 6.29 -1.59
CA GLY A 76 0.28 4.90 -1.72
C GLY A 76 1.30 4.74 -2.84
N ILE A 77 1.03 5.30 -4.01
CA ILE A 77 1.96 5.29 -5.15
C ILE A 77 3.23 6.09 -4.84
N VAL A 78 3.08 7.35 -4.38
CA VAL A 78 4.20 8.25 -4.11
C VAL A 78 5.14 7.70 -3.05
N LEU A 79 4.60 7.24 -1.90
CA LEU A 79 5.43 6.66 -0.84
C LEU A 79 6.13 5.38 -1.30
N SER A 80 5.47 4.56 -2.11
CA SER A 80 6.09 3.34 -2.67
C SER A 80 7.23 3.67 -3.63
N VAL A 81 7.04 4.67 -4.50
CA VAL A 81 8.11 5.14 -5.40
C VAL A 81 9.28 5.72 -4.59
N MET A 82 8.99 6.52 -3.56
CA MET A 82 10.02 7.05 -2.66
C MET A 82 10.83 5.94 -1.99
N LEU A 83 10.19 4.83 -1.57
CA LEU A 83 10.86 3.67 -1.00
C LEU A 83 11.75 2.96 -2.02
N ILE A 84 11.34 2.90 -3.29
CA ILE A 84 12.13 2.28 -4.36
C ILE A 84 13.38 3.13 -4.67
N VAL A 85 13.20 4.44 -4.82
CA VAL A 85 14.25 5.37 -5.23
C VAL A 85 15.18 5.75 -4.08
N GLY A 86 14.61 5.97 -2.90
CA GLY A 86 15.33 6.44 -1.70
C GLY A 86 16.09 5.33 -0.94
N GLY A 87 15.92 4.08 -1.38
CA GLY A 87 16.53 2.92 -0.71
C GLY A 87 15.79 2.50 0.57
N ALA A 88 15.95 1.25 0.90
CA ALA A 88 15.16 0.50 1.89
C ALA A 88 15.27 0.96 3.37
N LYS A 89 15.99 2.04 3.68
CA LYS A 89 16.18 2.51 5.06
C LYS A 89 15.18 3.61 5.48
N ALA A 90 14.22 3.90 4.65
CA ALA A 90 13.25 4.96 4.90
C ALA A 90 12.11 4.49 5.81
N ILE A 91 12.39 4.22 7.09
CA ILE A 91 11.39 3.83 8.10
C ILE A 91 10.18 4.78 8.11
N PRO A 92 10.33 6.13 8.07
CA PRO A 92 9.18 7.02 8.08
C PRO A 92 8.25 6.83 6.88
N GLN A 93 8.80 6.61 5.68
CA GLN A 93 8.01 6.40 4.47
C GLN A 93 7.27 5.05 4.51
N ALA A 94 7.92 4.01 5.01
CA ALA A 94 7.31 2.69 5.17
C ALA A 94 6.19 2.72 6.24
N ALA A 95 6.39 3.41 7.35
CA ALA A 95 5.37 3.63 8.37
C ALA A 95 4.21 4.47 7.83
N GLY A 96 4.51 5.52 7.04
CA GLY A 96 3.50 6.32 6.36
C GLY A 96 2.65 5.51 5.39
N LEU A 97 3.28 4.63 4.59
CA LEU A 97 2.60 3.74 3.66
C LEU A 97 1.66 2.75 4.40
N LEU A 98 2.15 2.16 5.50
CA LEU A 98 1.35 1.28 6.35
C LEU A 98 0.15 2.02 6.94
N GLY A 99 0.35 3.19 7.53
CA GLY A 99 -0.70 4.02 8.10
C GLY A 99 -1.74 4.44 7.06
N LEU A 100 -1.29 4.82 5.86
CA LEU A 100 -2.15 5.19 4.76
C LEU A 100 -3.03 4.02 4.30
N GLY A 101 -2.46 2.81 4.22
CA GLY A 101 -3.20 1.58 3.90
C GLY A 101 -4.28 1.27 4.94
N VAL A 102 -3.96 1.44 6.24
CA VAL A 102 -4.94 1.25 7.34
C VAL A 102 -6.08 2.26 7.21
N VAL A 103 -5.77 3.54 6.99
CA VAL A 103 -6.78 4.58 6.78
C VAL A 103 -7.64 4.25 5.56
N GLY A 104 -7.04 3.87 4.43
CA GLY A 104 -7.76 3.47 3.22
C GLY A 104 -8.71 2.29 3.46
N THR A 105 -8.25 1.27 4.17
CA THR A 105 -9.07 0.10 4.51
C THR A 105 -10.28 0.50 5.37
N LEU A 106 -10.06 1.33 6.39
CA LEU A 106 -11.15 1.83 7.25
C LEU A 106 -12.15 2.67 6.46
N LEU A 107 -11.68 3.54 5.55
CA LEU A 107 -12.56 4.34 4.70
C LEU A 107 -13.44 3.47 3.81
N VAL A 108 -12.86 2.45 3.16
CA VAL A 108 -13.61 1.52 2.30
C VAL A 108 -14.64 0.74 3.12
N LEU A 109 -14.24 0.23 4.29
CA LEU A 109 -15.17 -0.47 5.17
C LEU A 109 -16.32 0.44 5.64
N LEU A 110 -16.01 1.69 6.00
CA LEU A 110 -17.04 2.67 6.34
C LEU A 110 -17.99 2.92 5.17
N HIS A 111 -17.48 3.05 3.94
CA HIS A 111 -18.31 3.19 2.73
C HIS A 111 -19.25 1.99 2.55
N ILE A 112 -18.73 0.76 2.69
CA ILE A 112 -19.52 -0.47 2.55
C ILE A 112 -20.59 -0.57 3.65
N LEU A 113 -20.22 -0.27 4.91
CA LEU A 113 -21.10 -0.44 6.07
C LEU A 113 -22.10 0.72 6.24
N SER A 114 -21.71 1.93 5.85
CA SER A 114 -22.54 3.14 5.95
C SER A 114 -23.22 3.47 4.62
N GLY A 115 -23.41 2.48 3.74
CA GLY A 115 -23.96 2.66 2.40
C GLY A 115 -25.17 3.62 2.32
N PRO A 116 -25.48 4.06 1.10
CA PRO A 116 -26.53 5.07 0.92
C PRO A 116 -27.87 4.59 1.49
N GLN A 117 -28.63 5.53 2.06
CA GLN A 117 -29.97 5.27 2.59
C GLN A 117 -31.04 5.53 1.53
N PRO A 118 -32.14 4.80 1.50
CA PRO A 118 -32.51 3.71 2.41
C PRO A 118 -31.87 2.36 2.02
N SER A 119 -31.32 1.67 3.01
CA SER A 119 -30.62 0.38 2.83
C SER A 119 -31.49 -0.74 2.25
N GLU A 120 -32.82 -0.59 2.32
CA GLU A 120 -33.78 -1.60 1.82
C GLU A 120 -33.77 -1.72 0.29
N ILE A 121 -33.47 -0.63 -0.42
CA ILE A 121 -33.47 -0.55 -1.88
C ILE A 121 -32.07 -0.45 -2.49
N VAL A 122 -31.05 -0.24 -1.68
CA VAL A 122 -29.66 -0.14 -2.13
C VAL A 122 -28.93 -1.45 -1.83
N SER A 123 -28.27 -1.98 -2.83
CA SER A 123 -27.39 -3.15 -2.71
C SER A 123 -25.94 -2.74 -2.93
N VAL A 124 -25.05 -3.27 -2.08
CA VAL A 124 -23.61 -3.14 -2.24
C VAL A 124 -23.14 -4.21 -3.21
N GLU A 125 -22.48 -3.81 -4.27
CA GLU A 125 -21.97 -4.71 -5.29
C GLU A 125 -20.71 -5.46 -4.81
N PRO A 126 -20.48 -6.70 -5.24
CA PRO A 126 -19.28 -7.46 -4.88
C PRO A 126 -17.97 -6.76 -5.22
N ILE A 127 -17.98 -5.85 -6.19
CA ILE A 127 -16.81 -5.07 -6.61
C ILE A 127 -16.29 -4.16 -5.49
N ALA A 128 -17.16 -3.66 -4.61
CA ALA A 128 -16.76 -2.85 -3.46
C ALA A 128 -15.85 -3.63 -2.51
N TRP A 129 -16.08 -4.93 -2.34
CA TRP A 129 -15.23 -5.81 -1.54
C TRP A 129 -13.85 -6.03 -2.16
N LEU A 130 -13.74 -6.01 -3.50
CA LEU A 130 -12.43 -5.99 -4.17
C LEU A 130 -11.68 -4.68 -3.90
N GLY A 131 -12.42 -3.57 -3.75
CA GLY A 131 -11.85 -2.31 -3.26
C GLY A 131 -11.23 -2.46 -1.87
N ALA A 132 -11.95 -3.13 -0.95
CA ALA A 132 -11.42 -3.44 0.38
C ALA A 132 -10.16 -4.32 0.33
N LEU A 133 -10.16 -5.37 -0.51
CA LEU A 133 -8.98 -6.22 -0.71
C LEU A 133 -7.79 -5.43 -1.26
N SER A 134 -8.02 -4.50 -2.19
CA SER A 134 -6.97 -3.65 -2.72
C SER A 134 -6.40 -2.71 -1.64
N ALA A 135 -7.23 -2.12 -0.78
CA ALA A 135 -6.78 -1.32 0.34
C ALA A 135 -5.96 -2.14 1.35
N ILE A 136 -6.37 -3.38 1.65
CA ILE A 136 -5.59 -4.33 2.45
C ILE A 136 -4.25 -4.64 1.79
N GLY A 137 -4.20 -4.74 0.47
CA GLY A 137 -2.95 -4.92 -0.27
C GLY A 137 -1.94 -3.78 -0.04
N ILE A 138 -2.41 -2.53 0.11
CA ILE A 138 -1.55 -1.39 0.50
C ILE A 138 -1.02 -1.59 1.92
N VAL A 139 -1.84 -2.06 2.86
CA VAL A 139 -1.39 -2.39 4.24
C VAL A 139 -0.30 -3.44 4.20
N VAL A 140 -0.52 -4.53 3.47
CA VAL A 140 0.47 -5.63 3.34
C VAL A 140 1.78 -5.12 2.74
N GLY A 141 1.70 -4.34 1.66
CA GLY A 141 2.87 -3.73 1.04
C GLY A 141 3.62 -2.79 1.98
N GLY A 142 2.88 -1.96 2.74
CA GLY A 142 3.42 -1.08 3.78
C GLY A 142 4.09 -1.86 4.92
N TYR A 143 3.45 -2.90 5.41
CA TYR A 143 4.00 -3.77 6.46
C TYR A 143 5.29 -4.45 6.02
N LEU A 144 5.32 -5.04 4.83
CA LEU A 144 6.52 -5.69 4.30
C LEU A 144 7.67 -4.69 4.10
N SER A 145 7.36 -3.48 3.66
CA SER A 145 8.34 -2.41 3.52
C SER A 145 8.89 -1.98 4.88
N PHE A 146 8.03 -1.90 5.89
CA PHE A 146 8.39 -1.51 7.24
C PHE A 146 9.25 -2.60 7.93
N ASP A 147 8.85 -3.86 7.83
CA ASP A 147 9.61 -5.00 8.36
C ASP A 147 11.00 -5.06 7.70
N TYR A 148 11.07 -4.84 6.39
CA TYR A 148 12.35 -4.78 5.68
C TYR A 148 13.22 -3.60 6.15
N ALA A 149 12.63 -2.42 6.34
CA ALA A 149 13.36 -1.25 6.80
C ALA A 149 13.95 -1.43 8.20
N GLN A 150 13.26 -2.17 9.06
CA GLN A 150 13.72 -2.46 10.43
C GLN A 150 14.76 -3.59 10.51
N HIS A 151 14.56 -4.68 9.77
CA HIS A 151 15.30 -5.91 9.96
C HIS A 151 16.14 -6.31 8.73
N GLY A 152 15.85 -5.78 7.55
CA GLY A 152 16.52 -6.14 6.29
C GLY A 152 17.95 -5.59 6.13
N ALA A 153 18.36 -4.68 6.99
CA ALA A 153 19.68 -4.10 6.99
C ALA A 153 20.65 -4.87 7.90
N GLU A 154 20.73 -6.19 7.80
CA GLU A 154 21.88 -6.87 8.39
C GLU A 154 23.16 -6.24 7.82
N PRO A 155 24.08 -5.75 8.68
CA PRO A 155 25.35 -5.26 8.22
C PRO A 155 25.99 -6.42 7.45
N LYS A 156 26.24 -6.22 6.14
CA LYS A 156 27.17 -7.09 5.43
C LYS A 156 28.36 -7.25 6.35
N PRO A 157 28.74 -8.49 6.77
CA PRO A 157 29.91 -8.66 7.57
C PRO A 157 31.01 -7.93 6.82
N SER A 158 31.50 -6.83 7.41
CA SER A 158 32.66 -6.12 6.89
C SER A 158 33.66 -7.24 6.69
N SER A 159 34.04 -7.44 5.43
CA SER A 159 35.21 -8.28 5.14
C SER A 159 36.28 -7.67 6.02
N VAL A 160 36.48 -8.29 7.17
CA VAL A 160 37.63 -8.03 8.00
C VAL A 160 38.77 -8.28 7.03
N THR A 161 39.31 -7.17 6.53
CA THR A 161 40.58 -7.18 5.83
C THR A 161 41.48 -7.81 6.86
N ARG A 162 41.64 -9.13 6.73
CA ARG A 162 42.59 -9.89 7.49
C ARG A 162 43.89 -9.19 7.10
N SER A 163 44.29 -8.23 7.95
CA SER A 163 45.60 -7.66 7.89
C SER A 163 46.52 -8.88 8.01
N GLU A 164 47.02 -9.30 6.87
CA GLU A 164 48.05 -10.30 6.75
C GLU A 164 49.13 -9.88 7.73
N PRO A 165 49.49 -10.74 8.72
CA PRO A 165 50.55 -10.40 9.65
C PRO A 165 51.74 -10.11 8.77
N ALA A 166 52.19 -8.84 8.81
CA ALA A 166 53.41 -8.43 8.14
C ALA A 166 54.47 -9.47 8.46
N SER A 167 54.85 -10.16 7.40
CA SER A 167 55.88 -11.17 7.36
C SER A 167 57.02 -10.77 8.30
N ALA A 168 57.22 -11.58 9.34
CA ALA A 168 58.42 -11.56 10.14
C ALA A 168 59.57 -12.10 9.29
N ALA A 169 59.92 -11.34 8.26
CA ALA A 169 61.09 -11.59 7.45
C ALA A 169 62.07 -10.48 7.72
N SER A 170 63.24 -10.91 8.11
CA SER A 170 64.48 -10.14 8.22
C SER A 170 64.84 -9.63 9.62
N ARG A 171 65.01 -10.52 10.56
CA ARG A 171 65.99 -10.38 11.61
C ARG A 171 67.02 -11.54 11.56
N SER A 172 67.67 -11.63 10.43
CA SER A 172 68.88 -12.42 10.31
C SER A 172 69.92 -11.52 9.65
N GLY A 173 70.83 -11.03 10.41
CA GLY A 173 71.96 -10.30 9.84
C GLY A 173 72.46 -9.14 10.70
N LEU A 174 72.75 -9.39 11.95
CA LEU A 174 73.67 -8.48 12.67
C LEU A 174 74.33 -9.19 13.80
N TRP A 175 75.09 -10.22 13.45
CA TRP A 175 76.15 -10.81 14.26
C TRP A 175 77.31 -11.01 13.34
N ASP A 176 78.05 -9.94 13.11
CA ASP A 176 79.41 -10.06 12.61
C ASP A 176 80.26 -8.96 13.20
N ASP A 177 81.24 -9.44 13.82
CA ASP A 177 82.56 -8.84 14.07
C ASP A 177 82.64 -7.53 14.84
N GLN A 178 82.82 -7.66 16.12
CA GLN A 178 83.87 -6.86 16.76
C GLN A 178 84.95 -7.81 17.33
N ASP A 179 85.91 -8.09 16.45
CA ASP A 179 87.19 -8.54 16.81
C ASP A 179 87.96 -7.44 17.55
N PHE A 180 88.54 -7.89 18.66
CA PHE A 180 89.79 -7.50 19.29
C PHE A 180 90.67 -6.46 18.60
N ARG A 181 90.90 -5.39 19.31
CA ARG A 181 92.25 -4.95 19.76
C ARG A 181 92.10 -3.75 20.73
#